data_438382523971c991dc97de234e5b61c8
#
_entry.id   438382523971c991dc97de234e5b61c8
#
_cell.length_a   1.000
_cell.length_b   1.000
_cell.length_c   1.000
_cell.angle_alpha   90.00
_cell.angle_beta   90.00
_cell.angle_gamma   90.00
#
_symmetry.space_group_name_H-M   'P 1'
#
loop_
_entity.id
_entity.type
_entity.pdbx_description
1 polymer ?
#
loop_
_entity_poly.entity_id
_entity_poly.type
_entity_poly.pdbx_seq_one_letter_code
_entity_poly.pdbx_strand_id
1 'polypeptide(L)'
;DITNPENADKTVPDGSIIFDHVTFRYSRTSAKPVLSDIDLSIKSGETIGIIGGTGSSKSSLVNLISRLYDVSEGRVLVGGKDVRSYDLDTLRNEVSVVLQNNVLFSGTIYENLRWGDSHATDEECRHACELACADEFIERFPDGYNTYIEQGGTNVSGGQKQRLCIARALLKKPKILILDDSTSAVDTATDAKIRRAFLTEIPNTTKLIIAQRISSVQDADRIIVLDNGELNGFGTHEELLQTNAIYRDVYESQTGGGGDFDEGGAA
;
A
#
# COMPACT_ATOMS: atom_id res chain seq x y z
N ASP A 1 -23.59 -3.38 -10.75
CA ASP A 1 -22.38 -2.93 -11.47
C ASP A 1 -22.07 -1.50 -11.03
N ILE A 2 -20.78 -1.23 -10.83
CA ILE A 2 -20.29 0.11 -10.50
C ILE A 2 -20.17 0.90 -11.79
N THR A 3 -20.84 2.06 -11.85
CA THR A 3 -20.86 2.94 -13.02
C THR A 3 -20.56 4.38 -12.65
N ASN A 4 -20.17 5.17 -13.64
CA ASN A 4 -20.00 6.61 -13.46
C ASN A 4 -21.35 7.31 -13.21
N PRO A 5 -21.38 8.33 -12.34
CA PRO A 5 -22.53 9.22 -12.24
C PRO A 5 -22.66 10.11 -13.50
N GLU A 6 -23.84 10.66 -13.76
CA GLU A 6 -24.10 11.50 -14.95
C GLU A 6 -23.17 12.73 -15.03
N ASN A 7 -22.84 13.34 -13.88
CA ASN A 7 -21.96 14.50 -13.79
C ASN A 7 -20.70 14.14 -12.97
N ALA A 8 -19.96 13.12 -13.45
CA ALA A 8 -18.77 12.65 -12.76
C ALA A 8 -17.70 13.74 -12.62
N ASP A 9 -17.17 13.88 -11.40
CA ASP A 9 -16.06 14.78 -11.14
C ASP A 9 -14.76 14.20 -11.72
N LYS A 10 -14.01 15.03 -12.44
CA LYS A 10 -12.78 14.65 -13.12
C LYS A 10 -11.52 15.21 -12.46
N THR A 11 -11.63 15.70 -11.23
CA THR A 11 -10.50 16.27 -10.49
C THR A 11 -10.50 15.77 -9.05
N VAL A 12 -9.43 15.08 -8.65
CA VAL A 12 -9.16 14.72 -7.26
C VAL A 12 -8.27 15.81 -6.65
N PRO A 13 -8.75 16.61 -5.69
CA PRO A 13 -8.01 17.78 -5.19
C PRO A 13 -6.73 17.42 -4.45
N ASP A 14 -6.79 16.41 -3.56
CA ASP A 14 -5.68 15.95 -2.74
C ASP A 14 -5.84 14.48 -2.35
N GLY A 15 -4.91 13.97 -1.55
CA GLY A 15 -4.90 12.60 -1.06
C GLY A 15 -5.53 12.41 0.33
N SER A 16 -6.34 13.33 0.81
CA SER A 16 -7.08 13.14 2.07
C SER A 16 -8.12 12.05 1.94
N ILE A 17 -8.32 11.26 3.01
CA ILE A 17 -9.23 10.13 3.02
C ILE A 17 -10.06 10.18 4.29
N ILE A 18 -11.38 10.05 4.16
CA ILE A 18 -12.30 9.94 5.30
C ILE A 18 -13.16 8.70 5.11
N PHE A 19 -13.16 7.83 6.12
CA PHE A 19 -14.15 6.78 6.28
C PHE A 19 -15.20 7.32 7.28
N ASP A 20 -16.39 7.59 6.79
CA ASP A 20 -17.48 8.16 7.58
C ASP A 20 -18.51 7.07 7.87
N HIS A 21 -18.39 6.43 9.03
CA HIS A 21 -19.24 5.32 9.50
C HIS A 21 -19.46 4.23 8.46
N VAL A 22 -18.37 3.71 7.91
CA VAL A 22 -18.41 2.75 6.80
C VAL A 22 -18.67 1.34 7.29
N THR A 23 -19.72 0.74 6.76
CA THR A 23 -20.00 -0.70 6.86
C THR A 23 -19.97 -1.29 5.46
N PHE A 24 -19.32 -2.44 5.30
CA PHE A 24 -19.18 -3.10 4.01
C PHE A 24 -19.45 -4.60 4.06
N ARG A 25 -20.21 -5.08 3.07
CA ARG A 25 -20.51 -6.49 2.81
C ARG A 25 -20.28 -6.79 1.33
N TYR A 26 -19.64 -7.91 1.02
CA TYR A 26 -19.51 -8.37 -0.39
C TYR A 26 -20.85 -8.83 -0.98
N SER A 27 -21.78 -9.28 -0.15
CA SER A 27 -23.13 -9.66 -0.55
C SER A 27 -24.14 -9.07 0.41
N ARG A 28 -25.24 -8.56 -0.14
CA ARG A 28 -26.36 -8.03 0.67
C ARG A 28 -26.99 -9.08 1.57
N THR A 29 -26.81 -10.35 1.23
CA THR A 29 -27.34 -11.49 1.99
C THR A 29 -26.39 -12.00 3.09
N SER A 30 -25.15 -11.46 3.16
CA SER A 30 -24.20 -11.85 4.19
C SER A 30 -24.66 -11.35 5.55
N ALA A 31 -24.82 -12.26 6.51
CA ALA A 31 -25.27 -11.94 7.87
C ALA A 31 -24.26 -11.06 8.62
N LYS A 32 -22.95 -11.26 8.39
CA LYS A 32 -21.86 -10.50 9.04
C LYS A 32 -21.20 -9.58 8.04
N PRO A 33 -21.00 -8.29 8.37
CA PRO A 33 -20.22 -7.38 7.54
C PRO A 33 -18.73 -7.76 7.57
N VAL A 34 -18.03 -7.42 6.48
CA VAL A 34 -16.57 -7.52 6.36
C VAL A 34 -15.89 -6.39 7.11
N LEU A 35 -16.49 -5.19 7.05
CA LEU A 35 -16.08 -4.00 7.80
C LEU A 35 -17.32 -3.45 8.52
N SER A 36 -17.16 -3.08 9.78
CA SER A 36 -18.24 -2.58 10.63
C SER A 36 -17.88 -1.21 11.19
N ASP A 37 -18.71 -0.21 10.87
CA ASP A 37 -18.65 1.14 11.43
C ASP A 37 -17.22 1.73 11.49
N ILE A 38 -16.52 1.70 10.39
CA ILE A 38 -15.17 2.28 10.28
C ILE A 38 -15.31 3.80 10.20
N ASP A 39 -14.78 4.48 11.20
CA ASP A 39 -14.80 5.94 11.31
C ASP A 39 -13.38 6.46 11.57
N LEU A 40 -12.76 7.05 10.57
CA LEU A 40 -11.41 7.60 10.65
C LEU A 40 -11.13 8.63 9.56
N SER A 41 -10.16 9.50 9.83
CA SER A 41 -9.71 10.54 8.89
C SER A 41 -8.19 10.49 8.71
N ILE A 42 -7.76 10.56 7.48
CA ILE A 42 -6.35 10.60 7.06
C ILE A 42 -6.11 11.91 6.33
N LYS A 43 -5.09 12.66 6.76
CA LYS A 43 -4.69 13.90 6.10
C LYS A 43 -3.89 13.61 4.82
N SER A 44 -4.03 14.46 3.82
CA SER A 44 -3.22 14.39 2.61
C SER A 44 -1.73 14.41 2.94
N GLY A 45 -0.97 13.49 2.36
CA GLY A 45 0.47 13.36 2.60
C GLY A 45 0.86 12.48 3.79
N GLU A 46 -0.07 12.06 4.66
CA GLU A 46 0.24 11.14 5.75
C GLU A 46 0.70 9.77 5.23
N THR A 47 1.61 9.16 5.96
CA THR A 47 1.96 7.74 5.83
C THR A 47 1.22 6.97 6.93
N ILE A 48 0.37 6.05 6.52
CA ILE A 48 -0.48 5.24 7.40
C ILE A 48 -0.08 3.77 7.27
N GLY A 49 0.28 3.15 8.39
CA GLY A 49 0.42 1.70 8.46
C GLY A 49 -0.92 1.03 8.74
N ILE A 50 -1.11 -0.17 8.23
CA ILE A 50 -2.30 -0.98 8.50
C ILE A 50 -1.86 -2.38 8.90
N ILE A 51 -2.21 -2.79 10.10
CA ILE A 51 -1.96 -4.12 10.61
C ILE A 51 -3.25 -4.78 11.09
N GLY A 52 -3.21 -6.08 11.19
CA GLY A 52 -4.31 -6.92 11.65
C GLY A 52 -4.06 -8.38 11.29
N GLY A 53 -4.72 -9.29 11.96
CA GLY A 53 -4.63 -10.73 11.70
C GLY A 53 -5.14 -11.11 10.31
N THR A 54 -4.89 -12.35 9.91
CA THR A 54 -5.47 -12.93 8.70
C THR A 54 -6.99 -12.86 8.78
N GLY A 55 -7.64 -12.39 7.71
CA GLY A 55 -9.09 -12.18 7.68
C GLY A 55 -9.58 -10.94 8.43
N SER A 56 -8.69 -10.03 8.84
CA SER A 56 -9.07 -8.75 9.48
C SER A 56 -9.64 -7.71 8.50
N SER A 57 -9.69 -8.02 7.21
CA SER A 57 -10.28 -7.18 6.14
C SER A 57 -9.45 -5.97 5.74
N LYS A 58 -8.13 -6.02 5.92
CA LYS A 58 -7.21 -4.93 5.52
C LYS A 58 -7.32 -4.58 4.03
N SER A 59 -7.27 -5.57 3.16
CA SER A 59 -7.40 -5.36 1.71
C SER A 59 -8.78 -4.85 1.33
N SER A 60 -9.84 -5.29 2.01
CA SER A 60 -11.20 -4.79 1.80
C SER A 60 -11.31 -3.29 2.12
N LEU A 61 -10.66 -2.83 3.19
CA LEU A 61 -10.63 -1.42 3.56
C LEU A 61 -10.05 -0.56 2.44
N VAL A 62 -8.87 -0.91 1.94
CA VAL A 62 -8.20 -0.11 0.91
C VAL A 62 -8.88 -0.19 -0.46
N ASN A 63 -9.54 -1.29 -0.77
CA ASN A 63 -10.29 -1.46 -2.01
C ASN A 63 -11.50 -0.52 -2.13
N LEU A 64 -12.01 -0.01 -1.02
CA LEU A 64 -13.08 0.99 -1.01
C LEU A 64 -12.61 2.38 -1.43
N ILE A 65 -11.33 2.69 -1.26
CA ILE A 65 -10.75 4.00 -1.61
C ILE A 65 -10.74 4.20 -3.13
N SER A 66 -10.37 3.18 -3.89
CA SER A 66 -10.39 3.19 -5.36
C SER A 66 -11.75 2.81 -5.96
N ARG A 67 -12.76 2.64 -5.10
CA ARG A 67 -14.10 2.22 -5.50
C ARG A 67 -14.11 0.94 -6.34
N LEU A 68 -13.37 -0.09 -5.91
CA LEU A 68 -13.55 -1.44 -6.45
C LEU A 68 -14.87 -2.05 -5.99
N TYR A 69 -15.38 -1.57 -4.85
CA TYR A 69 -16.69 -1.89 -4.29
C TYR A 69 -17.31 -0.61 -3.73
N ASP A 70 -18.63 -0.53 -3.75
CA ASP A 70 -19.35 0.50 -3.03
C ASP A 70 -19.65 0.06 -1.58
N VAL A 71 -19.64 1.00 -0.65
CA VAL A 71 -19.99 0.74 0.75
C VAL A 71 -21.44 0.30 0.90
N SER A 72 -21.73 -0.50 1.92
CA SER A 72 -23.10 -0.88 2.27
C SER A 72 -23.79 0.22 3.06
N GLU A 73 -23.05 0.88 3.95
CA GLU A 73 -23.52 2.01 4.77
C GLU A 73 -22.37 3.01 4.92
N GLY A 74 -22.71 4.27 5.18
CA GLY A 74 -21.74 5.34 5.29
C GLY A 74 -21.19 5.81 3.94
N ARG A 75 -20.01 6.39 3.97
CA ARG A 75 -19.32 6.88 2.76
C ARG A 75 -17.81 6.94 2.94
N VAL A 76 -17.10 6.85 1.81
CA VAL A 76 -15.67 7.10 1.73
C VAL A 76 -15.46 8.40 0.96
N LEU A 77 -14.74 9.34 1.55
CA LEU A 77 -14.36 10.59 0.90
C LEU A 77 -12.88 10.56 0.54
N VAL A 78 -12.57 10.98 -0.68
CA VAL A 78 -11.20 11.24 -1.15
C VAL A 78 -11.15 12.68 -1.63
N GLY A 79 -10.18 13.46 -1.16
CA GLY A 79 -10.11 14.87 -1.49
C GLY A 79 -11.35 15.67 -1.06
N GLY A 80 -12.01 15.23 0.01
CA GLY A 80 -13.22 15.86 0.55
C GLY A 80 -14.51 15.53 -0.20
N LYS A 81 -14.48 14.64 -1.21
CA LYS A 81 -15.65 14.25 -2.01
C LYS A 81 -15.89 12.76 -1.93
N ASP A 82 -17.16 12.35 -1.92
CA ASP A 82 -17.56 10.95 -1.96
C ASP A 82 -16.96 10.26 -3.19
N VAL A 83 -16.34 9.10 -3.02
CA VAL A 83 -15.72 8.36 -4.13
C VAL A 83 -16.72 8.01 -5.24
N ARG A 84 -18.01 7.95 -4.92
CA ARG A 84 -19.08 7.69 -5.88
C ARG A 84 -19.37 8.87 -6.81
N SER A 85 -18.88 10.07 -6.48
CA SER A 85 -19.05 11.27 -7.31
C SER A 85 -18.01 11.42 -8.40
N TYR A 86 -16.91 10.68 -8.32
CA TYR A 86 -15.84 10.76 -9.29
C TYR A 86 -16.09 9.92 -10.55
N ASP A 87 -15.50 10.36 -11.66
CA ASP A 87 -15.21 9.50 -12.78
C ASP A 87 -14.27 8.38 -12.34
N LEU A 88 -14.62 7.13 -12.66
CA LEU A 88 -13.89 5.95 -12.18
C LEU A 88 -12.42 5.92 -12.66
N ASP A 89 -12.19 6.29 -13.92
CA ASP A 89 -10.83 6.31 -14.46
C ASP A 89 -10.00 7.40 -13.78
N THR A 90 -10.59 8.57 -13.56
CA THR A 90 -9.95 9.68 -12.82
C THR A 90 -9.58 9.24 -11.41
N LEU A 91 -10.50 8.69 -10.65
CA LEU A 91 -10.24 8.24 -9.27
C LEU A 91 -9.15 7.16 -9.24
N ARG A 92 -9.23 6.15 -10.09
CA ARG A 92 -8.29 5.02 -10.12
C ARG A 92 -6.91 5.39 -10.66
N ASN A 93 -6.80 6.44 -11.45
CA ASN A 93 -5.49 6.97 -11.83
C ASN A 93 -4.81 7.73 -10.69
N GLU A 94 -5.58 8.34 -9.79
CA GLU A 94 -5.05 9.06 -8.64
C GLU A 94 -4.85 8.16 -7.40
N VAL A 95 -5.39 6.95 -7.40
CA VAL A 95 -5.23 5.94 -6.35
C VAL A 95 -4.51 4.73 -6.93
N SER A 96 -3.19 4.68 -6.78
CA SER A 96 -2.39 3.55 -7.24
C SER A 96 -2.31 2.47 -6.17
N VAL A 97 -2.50 1.23 -6.58
CA VAL A 97 -2.42 0.05 -5.70
C VAL A 97 -1.32 -0.88 -6.19
N VAL A 98 -0.41 -1.24 -5.29
CA VAL A 98 0.62 -2.27 -5.52
C VAL A 98 0.29 -3.47 -4.65
N LEU A 99 -0.01 -4.59 -5.28
CA LEU A 99 -0.36 -5.85 -4.61
C LEU A 99 0.91 -6.66 -4.29
N GLN A 100 0.79 -7.62 -3.39
CA GLN A 100 1.86 -8.58 -3.08
C GLN A 100 2.29 -9.37 -4.33
N ASN A 101 1.34 -9.82 -5.11
CA ASN A 101 1.52 -10.64 -6.32
C ASN A 101 1.15 -9.85 -7.57
N ASN A 102 1.93 -8.82 -7.88
CA ASN A 102 1.77 -8.10 -9.13
C ASN A 102 2.38 -8.85 -10.31
N VAL A 103 1.83 -8.59 -11.48
CA VAL A 103 2.28 -9.19 -12.74
C VAL A 103 3.17 -8.20 -13.51
N LEU A 104 4.30 -8.69 -13.99
CA LEU A 104 5.09 -8.05 -15.04
C LEU A 104 4.73 -8.68 -16.38
N PHE A 105 4.79 -7.88 -17.42
CA PHE A 105 4.50 -8.31 -18.79
C PHE A 105 5.76 -8.59 -19.58
N SER A 106 5.69 -9.40 -20.61
CA SER A 106 6.80 -9.59 -21.54
C SER A 106 7.16 -8.28 -22.24
N GLY A 107 8.44 -7.93 -22.22
CA GLY A 107 8.97 -6.68 -22.73
C GLY A 107 10.15 -6.19 -21.93
N THR A 108 10.72 -5.05 -22.30
CA THR A 108 11.83 -4.45 -21.55
C THR A 108 11.36 -3.93 -20.18
N ILE A 109 12.32 -3.62 -19.30
CA ILE A 109 12.03 -2.95 -18.03
C ILE A 109 11.35 -1.59 -18.30
N TYR A 110 11.85 -0.79 -19.25
CA TYR A 110 11.21 0.47 -19.64
C TYR A 110 9.76 0.28 -20.09
N GLU A 111 9.49 -0.72 -20.92
CA GLU A 111 8.12 -1.02 -21.38
C GLU A 111 7.20 -1.39 -20.21
N ASN A 112 7.69 -2.20 -19.26
CA ASN A 112 6.94 -2.55 -18.06
C ASN A 112 6.65 -1.31 -17.18
N LEU A 113 7.62 -0.43 -16.99
CA LEU A 113 7.43 0.79 -16.23
C LEU A 113 6.39 1.72 -16.87
N ARG A 114 6.40 1.83 -18.21
CA ARG A 114 5.47 2.66 -18.97
C ARG A 114 4.02 2.17 -18.99
N TRP A 115 3.73 1.01 -18.42
CA TRP A 115 2.35 0.65 -18.06
C TRP A 115 1.79 1.58 -16.97
N GLY A 116 2.64 2.21 -16.17
CA GLY A 116 2.25 3.25 -15.21
C GLY A 116 1.95 4.59 -15.86
N ASP A 117 2.80 5.00 -16.81
CA ASP A 117 2.63 6.20 -17.63
C ASP A 117 3.31 5.98 -18.99
N SER A 118 2.52 5.88 -20.04
CA SER A 118 3.01 5.63 -21.41
C SER A 118 3.88 6.75 -21.97
N HIS A 119 3.79 7.95 -21.39
CA HIS A 119 4.55 9.13 -21.82
C HIS A 119 5.78 9.41 -20.93
N ALA A 120 6.04 8.58 -19.92
CA ALA A 120 7.19 8.74 -19.05
C ALA A 120 8.51 8.72 -19.84
N THR A 121 9.37 9.68 -19.54
CA THR A 121 10.73 9.72 -20.10
C THR A 121 11.61 8.63 -19.47
N ASP A 122 12.73 8.31 -20.11
CA ASP A 122 13.72 7.39 -19.54
C ASP A 122 14.22 7.88 -18.17
N GLU A 123 14.39 9.19 -18.01
CA GLU A 123 14.80 9.81 -16.75
C GLU A 123 13.75 9.64 -15.65
N GLU A 124 12.47 9.86 -15.97
CA GLU A 124 11.37 9.62 -15.02
C GLU A 124 11.28 8.14 -14.62
N CYS A 125 11.48 7.22 -15.56
CA CYS A 125 11.54 5.78 -15.28
C CYS A 125 12.69 5.44 -14.32
N ARG A 126 13.89 5.99 -14.56
CA ARG A 126 15.05 5.78 -13.68
C ARG A 126 14.81 6.33 -12.29
N HIS A 127 14.28 7.56 -12.20
CA HIS A 127 13.97 8.18 -10.90
C HIS A 127 12.95 7.36 -10.10
N ALA A 128 11.89 6.87 -10.73
CA ALA A 128 10.94 5.97 -10.08
C ALA A 128 11.61 4.68 -9.55
N CYS A 129 12.55 4.13 -10.32
CA CYS A 129 13.34 2.97 -9.90
C CYS A 129 14.29 3.27 -8.74
N GLU A 130 14.90 4.46 -8.70
CA GLU A 130 15.72 4.91 -7.57
C GLU A 130 14.88 4.95 -6.28
N LEU A 131 13.68 5.52 -6.32
CA LEU A 131 12.77 5.58 -5.17
C LEU A 131 12.35 4.18 -4.68
N ALA A 132 12.17 3.25 -5.59
CA ALA A 132 11.82 1.85 -5.30
C ALA A 132 13.03 0.97 -5.02
N CYS A 133 14.26 1.52 -4.98
CA CYS A 133 15.52 0.76 -4.87
C CYS A 133 15.67 -0.34 -5.93
N ALA A 134 15.13 -0.12 -7.12
CA ALA A 134 15.25 -1.04 -8.24
C ALA A 134 16.47 -0.76 -9.13
N ASP A 135 16.98 0.46 -9.13
CA ASP A 135 18.17 0.88 -9.87
C ASP A 135 19.40 0.00 -9.56
N GLU A 136 19.60 -0.33 -8.29
CA GLU A 136 20.75 -1.12 -7.82
C GLU A 136 20.89 -2.48 -8.53
N PHE A 137 19.80 -3.18 -8.79
CA PHE A 137 19.87 -4.46 -9.50
C PHE A 137 19.77 -4.30 -11.01
N ILE A 138 19.04 -3.29 -11.49
CA ILE A 138 18.88 -3.03 -12.93
C ILE A 138 20.26 -2.69 -13.56
N GLU A 139 21.05 -1.86 -12.89
CA GLU A 139 22.37 -1.46 -13.34
C GLU A 139 23.37 -2.62 -13.45
N ARG A 140 23.12 -3.70 -12.72
CA ARG A 140 23.94 -4.94 -12.78
C ARG A 140 23.57 -5.85 -13.95
N PHE A 141 22.42 -5.66 -14.56
CA PHE A 141 22.04 -6.42 -15.74
C PHE A 141 22.84 -5.93 -16.97
N PRO A 142 23.32 -6.85 -17.83
CA PRO A 142 24.08 -6.47 -19.02
C PRO A 142 23.40 -5.44 -19.92
N ASP A 143 22.08 -5.52 -20.03
CA ASP A 143 21.27 -4.63 -20.87
C ASP A 143 20.58 -3.50 -20.07
N GLY A 144 20.85 -3.39 -18.76
CA GLY A 144 20.28 -2.35 -17.89
C GLY A 144 18.76 -2.28 -17.99
N TYR A 145 18.22 -1.10 -18.21
CA TYR A 145 16.77 -0.85 -18.36
C TYR A 145 16.15 -1.46 -19.63
N ASN A 146 16.97 -1.86 -20.61
CA ASN A 146 16.53 -2.59 -21.80
C ASN A 146 16.54 -4.11 -21.61
N THR A 147 16.80 -4.58 -20.40
CA THR A 147 16.68 -5.99 -20.05
C THR A 147 15.27 -6.47 -20.30
N TYR A 148 15.14 -7.60 -21.01
CA TYR A 148 13.86 -8.20 -21.32
C TYR A 148 13.32 -8.96 -20.12
N ILE A 149 12.08 -8.67 -19.76
CA ILE A 149 11.31 -9.37 -18.73
C ILE A 149 10.42 -10.40 -19.43
N GLU A 150 10.48 -11.63 -18.97
CA GLU A 150 9.61 -12.69 -19.43
C GLU A 150 8.20 -12.56 -18.87
N GLN A 151 7.22 -13.18 -19.51
CA GLN A 151 5.83 -13.19 -19.07
C GLN A 151 5.71 -13.55 -17.58
N GLY A 152 5.05 -12.67 -16.82
CA GLY A 152 4.89 -12.85 -15.38
C GLY A 152 6.13 -12.53 -14.55
N GLY A 153 7.23 -12.09 -15.17
CA GLY A 153 8.48 -11.76 -14.47
C GLY A 153 9.22 -12.99 -13.95
N THR A 154 9.17 -14.11 -14.68
CA THR A 154 9.77 -15.39 -14.25
C THR A 154 11.28 -15.36 -14.19
N ASN A 155 11.92 -14.42 -14.88
CA ASN A 155 13.38 -14.25 -14.91
C ASN A 155 13.93 -13.20 -13.93
N VAL A 156 13.09 -12.71 -13.02
CA VAL A 156 13.51 -11.83 -11.90
C VAL A 156 13.04 -12.40 -10.57
N SER A 157 13.74 -12.04 -9.48
CA SER A 157 13.36 -12.48 -8.14
C SER A 157 12.05 -11.85 -7.67
N GLY A 158 11.43 -12.41 -6.64
CA GLY A 158 10.21 -11.85 -6.04
C GLY A 158 10.40 -10.41 -5.54
N GLY A 159 11.51 -10.14 -4.86
CA GLY A 159 11.83 -8.79 -4.38
C GLY A 159 12.13 -7.80 -5.51
N GLN A 160 12.79 -8.24 -6.58
CA GLN A 160 13.00 -7.43 -7.78
C GLN A 160 11.68 -7.10 -8.47
N LYS A 161 10.80 -8.10 -8.62
CA LYS A 161 9.45 -7.91 -9.17
C LYS A 161 8.65 -6.89 -8.36
N GLN A 162 8.62 -7.01 -7.04
CA GLN A 162 7.91 -6.08 -6.17
C GLN A 162 8.42 -4.65 -6.34
N ARG A 163 9.74 -4.45 -6.35
CA ARG A 163 10.34 -3.12 -6.55
C ARG A 163 10.01 -2.51 -7.92
N LEU A 164 10.01 -3.31 -8.99
CA LEU A 164 9.59 -2.84 -10.32
C LEU A 164 8.11 -2.45 -10.35
N CYS A 165 7.25 -3.19 -9.67
CA CYS A 165 5.83 -2.86 -9.56
C CYS A 165 5.58 -1.57 -8.75
N ILE A 166 6.36 -1.33 -7.70
CA ILE A 166 6.34 -0.07 -6.95
C ILE A 166 6.77 1.10 -7.86
N ALA A 167 7.88 0.96 -8.57
CA ALA A 167 8.35 1.98 -9.51
C ALA A 167 7.30 2.31 -10.58
N ARG A 168 6.66 1.29 -11.15
CA ARG A 168 5.56 1.46 -12.10
C ARG A 168 4.39 2.26 -11.53
N ALA A 169 4.00 1.99 -10.29
CA ALA A 169 2.94 2.73 -9.62
C ALA A 169 3.33 4.19 -9.33
N LEU A 170 4.59 4.46 -9.00
CA LEU A 170 5.10 5.80 -8.77
C LEU A 170 5.06 6.68 -10.02
N LEU A 171 5.24 6.10 -11.20
CA LEU A 171 5.18 6.82 -12.48
C LEU A 171 3.81 7.44 -12.77
N LYS A 172 2.74 6.90 -12.21
CA LYS A 172 1.40 7.53 -12.30
C LYS A 172 1.32 8.86 -11.54
N LYS A 173 2.28 9.16 -10.67
CA LYS A 173 2.27 10.33 -9.78
C LYS A 173 0.94 10.44 -9.02
N PRO A 174 0.51 9.38 -8.32
CA PRO A 174 -0.80 9.31 -7.69
C PRO A 174 -0.89 10.26 -6.50
N LYS A 175 -2.10 10.63 -6.13
CA LYS A 175 -2.38 11.33 -4.87
C LYS A 175 -2.36 10.39 -3.66
N ILE A 176 -2.71 9.12 -3.89
CA ILE A 176 -2.72 8.05 -2.89
C ILE A 176 -1.99 6.84 -3.45
N LEU A 177 -1.00 6.35 -2.71
CA LEU A 177 -0.27 5.12 -3.01
C LEU A 177 -0.59 4.08 -1.93
N ILE A 178 -1.12 2.93 -2.35
CA ILE A 178 -1.45 1.81 -1.47
C ILE A 178 -0.49 0.66 -1.76
N LEU A 179 0.23 0.21 -0.73
CA LEU A 179 1.11 -0.94 -0.77
C LEU A 179 0.49 -2.07 0.05
N ASP A 180 0.01 -3.13 -0.60
CA ASP A 180 -0.60 -4.29 0.05
C ASP A 180 0.41 -5.46 0.10
N ASP A 181 1.15 -5.55 1.19
CA ASP A 181 2.26 -6.51 1.38
C ASP A 181 3.28 -6.53 0.22
N SER A 182 3.44 -5.42 -0.47
CA SER A 182 4.22 -5.32 -1.71
C SER A 182 5.73 -5.23 -1.51
N THR A 183 6.20 -5.24 -0.27
CA THR A 183 7.63 -5.38 0.09
C THR A 183 7.93 -6.67 0.85
N SER A 184 7.00 -7.62 0.88
CA SER A 184 7.13 -8.87 1.64
C SER A 184 8.33 -9.75 1.21
N ALA A 185 8.75 -9.68 -0.05
CA ALA A 185 9.92 -10.38 -0.58
C ALA A 185 11.19 -9.50 -0.63
N VAL A 186 11.10 -8.27 -0.13
CA VAL A 186 12.23 -7.33 -0.03
C VAL A 186 12.85 -7.44 1.36
N ASP A 187 14.17 -7.41 1.45
CA ASP A 187 14.86 -7.44 2.73
C ASP A 187 14.58 -6.19 3.57
N THR A 188 14.72 -6.31 4.89
CA THR A 188 14.35 -5.26 5.84
C THR A 188 15.12 -3.95 5.62
N ALA A 189 16.38 -4.02 5.24
CA ALA A 189 17.21 -2.83 5.01
C ALA A 189 16.75 -2.08 3.74
N THR A 190 16.45 -2.79 2.67
CA THR A 190 15.93 -2.22 1.42
C THR A 190 14.52 -1.67 1.61
N ASP A 191 13.65 -2.38 2.32
CA ASP A 191 12.31 -1.89 2.68
C ASP A 191 12.40 -0.57 3.47
N ALA A 192 13.32 -0.46 4.42
CA ALA A 192 13.56 0.79 5.15
C ALA A 192 14.03 1.94 4.26
N LYS A 193 14.87 1.66 3.25
CA LYS A 193 15.30 2.67 2.27
C LYS A 193 14.13 3.18 1.42
N ILE A 194 13.27 2.27 0.95
CA ILE A 194 12.07 2.62 0.16
C ILE A 194 11.16 3.53 1.00
N ARG A 195 10.89 3.19 2.24
CA ARG A 195 10.03 3.99 3.14
C ARG A 195 10.62 5.38 3.41
N ARG A 196 11.93 5.48 3.60
CA ARG A 196 12.61 6.79 3.74
C ARG A 196 12.52 7.63 2.48
N ALA A 197 12.72 7.03 1.31
CA ALA A 197 12.57 7.73 0.03
C ALA A 197 11.16 8.29 -0.13
N PHE A 198 10.13 7.56 0.27
CA PHE A 198 8.76 8.05 0.24
C PHE A 198 8.53 9.29 1.11
N LEU A 199 9.14 9.34 2.29
CA LEU A 199 9.02 10.48 3.20
C LEU A 199 9.67 11.75 2.65
N THR A 200 10.79 11.62 1.96
CA THR A 200 11.58 12.75 1.46
C THR A 200 11.21 13.20 0.06
N GLU A 201 10.90 12.25 -0.83
CA GLU A 201 10.73 12.50 -2.26
C GLU A 201 9.26 12.65 -2.68
N ILE A 202 8.33 12.02 -1.98
CA ILE A 202 6.88 12.12 -2.24
C ILE A 202 6.10 12.49 -0.96
N PRO A 203 6.46 13.57 -0.26
CA PRO A 203 5.84 13.93 1.02
C PRO A 203 4.36 14.31 0.90
N ASN A 204 3.92 14.74 -0.29
CA ASN A 204 2.53 15.15 -0.55
C ASN A 204 1.64 13.99 -0.98
N THR A 205 2.19 12.84 -1.31
CA THR A 205 1.45 11.62 -1.61
C THR A 205 1.03 10.95 -0.31
N THR A 206 -0.25 10.65 -0.16
CA THR A 206 -0.74 9.83 0.95
C THR A 206 -0.34 8.38 0.71
N LYS A 207 0.30 7.73 1.69
CA LYS A 207 0.77 6.35 1.59
C LYS A 207 0.07 5.48 2.62
N LEU A 208 -0.50 4.39 2.16
CA LEU A 208 -1.13 3.36 2.98
C LEU A 208 -0.32 2.08 2.82
N ILE A 209 0.25 1.58 3.91
CA ILE A 209 1.14 0.43 3.90
C ILE A 209 0.51 -0.68 4.73
N ILE A 210 0.00 -1.69 4.05
CA ILE A 210 -0.43 -2.94 4.68
C ILE A 210 0.80 -3.84 4.77
N ALA A 211 1.18 -4.25 5.97
CA ALA A 211 2.30 -5.15 6.18
C ALA A 211 2.06 -6.07 7.38
N GLN A 212 2.66 -7.24 7.34
CA GLN A 212 2.70 -8.16 8.46
C GLN A 212 3.83 -7.83 9.44
N ARG A 213 4.92 -7.24 8.93
CA ARG A 213 6.06 -6.83 9.75
C ARG A 213 5.82 -5.46 10.38
N ILE A 214 5.89 -5.38 11.70
CA ILE A 214 5.81 -4.10 12.42
C ILE A 214 6.92 -3.14 11.95
N SER A 215 8.12 -3.65 11.66
CA SER A 215 9.23 -2.84 11.14
C SER A 215 8.89 -2.07 9.87
N SER A 216 7.93 -2.53 9.07
CA SER A 216 7.49 -1.84 7.86
C SER A 216 6.52 -0.68 8.13
N VAL A 217 5.89 -0.62 9.29
CA VAL A 217 4.86 0.38 9.63
C VAL A 217 5.17 1.22 10.86
N GLN A 218 6.15 0.84 11.67
CA GLN A 218 6.44 1.53 12.95
C GLN A 218 6.82 3.01 12.81
N ASP A 219 7.39 3.41 11.67
CA ASP A 219 7.78 4.79 11.38
C ASP A 219 6.67 5.59 10.67
N ALA A 220 5.51 4.99 10.43
CA ALA A 220 4.36 5.68 9.86
C ALA A 220 3.86 6.79 10.81
N ASP A 221 3.22 7.82 10.26
CA ASP A 221 2.64 8.89 11.06
C ASP A 221 1.59 8.36 12.04
N ARG A 222 0.76 7.44 11.58
CA ARG A 222 -0.21 6.70 12.41
C ARG A 222 -0.40 5.29 11.85
N ILE A 223 -0.90 4.41 12.69
CA ILE A 223 -1.12 3.00 12.36
C ILE A 223 -2.56 2.63 12.68
N ILE A 224 -3.23 2.01 11.73
CA ILE A 224 -4.55 1.40 11.89
C ILE A 224 -4.37 -0.04 12.33
N VAL A 225 -5.02 -0.42 13.42
CA VAL A 225 -5.14 -1.80 13.87
C VAL A 225 -6.55 -2.28 13.59
N LEU A 226 -6.71 -3.23 12.67
CA LEU A 226 -7.99 -3.86 12.36
C LEU A 226 -8.09 -5.21 13.07
N ASP A 227 -9.24 -5.46 13.65
CA ASP A 227 -9.59 -6.75 14.26
C ASP A 227 -11.05 -7.10 13.94
N ASN A 228 -11.27 -8.27 13.34
CA ASN A 228 -12.59 -8.75 12.96
C ASN A 228 -13.44 -7.72 12.17
N GLY A 229 -12.82 -6.95 11.30
CA GLY A 229 -13.49 -5.93 10.50
C GLY A 229 -13.82 -4.63 11.22
N GLU A 230 -13.32 -4.45 12.44
CA GLU A 230 -13.51 -3.26 13.25
C GLU A 230 -12.20 -2.50 13.46
N LEU A 231 -12.30 -1.18 13.64
CA LEU A 231 -11.18 -0.34 14.02
C LEU A 231 -10.86 -0.59 15.51
N ASN A 232 -9.82 -1.38 15.77
CA ASN A 232 -9.38 -1.70 17.13
C ASN A 232 -8.47 -0.63 17.72
N GLY A 233 -7.66 0.03 16.90
CA GLY A 233 -6.78 1.11 17.31
C GLY A 233 -6.35 1.98 16.13
N PHE A 234 -6.03 3.24 16.42
CA PHE A 234 -5.52 4.19 15.46
C PHE A 234 -4.66 5.23 16.17
N GLY A 235 -3.36 5.21 15.94
CA GLY A 235 -2.40 6.09 16.61
C GLY A 235 -0.97 5.84 16.17
N THR A 236 -0.03 6.51 16.83
CA THR A 236 1.41 6.30 16.59
C THR A 236 1.88 4.94 17.14
N HIS A 237 3.07 4.52 16.72
CA HIS A 237 3.71 3.31 17.25
C HIS A 237 3.79 3.35 18.79
N GLU A 238 4.28 4.44 19.37
CA GLU A 238 4.43 4.61 20.81
C GLU A 238 3.08 4.59 21.54
N GLU A 239 2.07 5.28 21.01
CA GLU A 239 0.71 5.27 21.57
C GLU A 239 0.13 3.86 21.59
N LEU A 240 0.25 3.13 20.47
CA LEU A 240 -0.31 1.78 20.35
C LEU A 240 0.42 0.76 21.23
N LEU A 241 1.73 0.88 21.43
CA LEU A 241 2.47 0.05 22.39
C LEU A 241 1.94 0.21 23.81
N GLN A 242 1.47 1.40 24.18
CA GLN A 242 0.93 1.68 25.50
C GLN A 242 -0.54 1.29 25.64
N THR A 243 -1.34 1.46 24.59
CA THR A 243 -2.80 1.43 24.67
C THR A 243 -3.45 0.23 23.98
N ASN A 244 -2.75 -0.45 23.06
CA ASN A 244 -3.35 -1.50 22.22
C ASN A 244 -2.69 -2.85 22.45
N ALA A 245 -3.45 -3.79 23.02
CA ALA A 245 -2.95 -5.12 23.35
C ALA A 245 -2.57 -5.92 22.09
N ILE A 246 -3.38 -5.88 21.04
CA ILE A 246 -3.10 -6.60 19.78
C ILE A 246 -1.79 -6.10 19.15
N TYR A 247 -1.61 -4.79 19.09
CA TYR A 247 -0.40 -4.19 18.53
C TYR A 247 0.84 -4.59 19.34
N ARG A 248 0.76 -4.53 20.65
CA ARG A 248 1.85 -4.91 21.56
C ARG A 248 2.21 -6.40 21.43
N ASP A 249 1.22 -7.29 21.39
CA ASP A 249 1.45 -8.72 21.24
C ASP A 249 2.15 -9.05 19.91
N VAL A 250 1.74 -8.42 18.82
CA VAL A 250 2.39 -8.58 17.51
C VAL A 250 3.83 -8.05 17.55
N TYR A 251 4.04 -6.90 18.15
CA TYR A 251 5.37 -6.31 18.30
C TYR A 251 6.30 -7.20 19.11
N GLU A 252 5.86 -7.68 20.28
CA GLU A 252 6.63 -8.54 21.15
C GLU A 252 6.96 -9.89 20.48
N SER A 253 6.01 -10.46 19.75
CA SER A 253 6.24 -11.71 19.01
C SER A 253 7.28 -11.59 17.91
N GLN A 254 7.39 -10.41 17.28
CA GLN A 254 8.35 -10.15 16.21
C GLN A 254 9.72 -9.68 16.72
N THR A 255 9.80 -9.07 17.89
CA THR A 255 11.04 -8.57 18.50
C THR A 255 11.61 -9.49 19.54
N GLY A 256 10.79 -10.28 20.22
CA GLY A 256 11.19 -11.20 21.30
C GLY A 256 11.79 -12.54 20.84
N GLY A 257 11.79 -12.84 19.55
CA GLY A 257 12.36 -14.07 19.00
C GLY A 257 13.90 -14.09 18.84
N GLY A 258 14.59 -13.06 19.34
CA GLY A 258 16.05 -12.91 19.24
C GLY A 258 16.82 -13.04 20.55
N GLY A 259 16.19 -13.41 21.65
CA GLY A 259 16.84 -13.50 22.95
C GLY A 259 16.47 -14.75 23.73
N ASP A 260 17.06 -15.90 23.39
CA ASP A 260 17.35 -17.02 24.30
C ASP A 260 17.95 -18.24 23.56
N PHE A 261 19.16 -18.07 23.04
CA PHE A 261 19.98 -19.21 22.66
C PHE A 261 21.47 -18.96 22.95
N ASP A 262 21.81 -18.42 24.12
CA ASP A 262 23.19 -18.44 24.62
C ASP A 262 23.24 -18.29 26.13
N GLU A 263 22.68 -19.24 26.89
CA GLU A 263 23.15 -19.58 28.24
C GLU A 263 22.82 -21.03 28.54
N GLY A 264 23.79 -21.90 28.34
CA GLY A 264 23.63 -23.29 28.76
C GLY A 264 24.69 -24.23 28.22
N GLY A 265 25.95 -23.96 28.50
CA GLY A 265 27.02 -24.89 28.11
C GLY A 265 28.35 -24.62 28.75
N ALA A 266 28.41 -24.64 30.09
CA ALA A 266 29.67 -24.79 30.80
C ALA A 266 29.46 -25.56 32.09
N ALA A 267 29.68 -26.87 32.01
CA ALA A 267 30.14 -27.70 33.12
C ALA A 267 30.73 -29.00 32.58
#